data_3ecac9267ef71f39e8d0bcc05b5f337f
#
_entry.id   3ecac9267ef71f39e8d0bcc05b5f337f
#
_cell.length_a   1.000
_cell.length_b   1.000
_cell.length_c   1.000
_cell.angle_alpha   90.00
_cell.angle_beta   90.00
_cell.angle_gamma   90.00
#
_symmetry.space_group_name_H-M   'P 1'
#
loop_
_entity.id
_entity.type
_entity.pdbx_description
1 polymer ?
#
loop_
_entity_poly.entity_id
_entity_poly.type
_entity_poly.pdbx_seq_one_letter_code
_entity_poly.pdbx_strand_id
1 'polypeptide(L)' 'MKIKAGIVGPKDTVNLICNISKEYDEKLHPIPFIYKDAEETAEIVQKNEQLVDVWIFSGLTPYTYAKKSSSKQLFFYL' A
#
# COMPACT_ATOMS: atom_id res chain seq x y z
N MET A 1 -17.76 4.08 8.02
CA MET A 1 -16.78 2.99 7.95
C MET A 1 -15.58 3.43 7.12
N LYS A 2 -14.38 3.21 7.61
CA LYS A 2 -13.16 3.57 6.90
C LYS A 2 -12.64 2.42 6.07
N ILE A 3 -12.09 2.74 4.90
CA ILE A 3 -11.40 1.77 4.06
C ILE A 3 -9.95 1.67 4.54
N LYS A 4 -9.52 0.46 4.86
CA LYS A 4 -8.14 0.21 5.27
C LYS A 4 -7.26 0.10 4.03
N ALA A 5 -6.39 1.07 3.83
CA ALA A 5 -5.52 1.13 2.67
C ALA A 5 -4.08 0.83 3.05
N GLY A 6 -3.55 -0.29 2.58
CA GLY A 6 -2.13 -0.62 2.77
C GLY A 6 -1.29 0.20 1.82
N ILE A 7 -0.39 1.03 2.35
CA ILE A 7 0.48 1.89 1.55
C ILE A 7 1.87 1.26 1.53
N VAL A 8 2.31 0.80 0.37
CA VAL A 8 3.56 0.03 0.24
C VAL A 8 4.59 0.80 -0.59
N GLY A 9 5.80 0.93 -0.07
CA GLY A 9 6.88 1.58 -0.78
C GLY A 9 8.07 1.92 0.10
N PRO A 10 9.03 2.68 -0.44
CA PRO A 10 10.13 3.21 0.36
C PRO A 10 9.62 4.19 1.42
N LYS A 11 10.38 4.34 2.48
CA LYS A 11 9.99 5.13 3.65
C LYS A 11 9.48 6.53 3.31
N ASP A 12 10.24 7.28 2.52
CA ASP A 12 9.89 8.68 2.22
C ASP A 12 8.59 8.79 1.43
N THR A 13 8.42 7.92 0.44
CA THR A 13 7.22 7.92 -0.39
C THR A 13 6.00 7.47 0.39
N VAL A 14 6.14 6.44 1.22
CA VAL A 14 5.04 5.97 2.07
C VAL A 14 4.60 7.07 3.03
N ASN A 15 5.55 7.76 3.65
CA ASN A 15 5.24 8.86 4.56
C ASN A 15 4.49 9.98 3.84
N LEU A 16 4.89 10.32 2.62
CA LEU A 16 4.22 11.34 1.81
C LEU A 16 2.77 10.93 1.51
N ILE A 17 2.57 9.71 1.06
CA ILE A 17 1.23 9.21 0.72
C ILE A 17 0.35 9.16 1.97
N CYS A 18 0.89 8.71 3.10
CA CYS A 18 0.14 8.67 4.35
C CYS A 18 -0.26 10.07 4.81
N ASN A 19 0.62 11.06 4.64
CA ASN A 19 0.29 12.45 4.98
C ASN A 19 -0.81 13.02 4.11
N ILE A 20 -0.78 12.72 2.82
CA ILE A 20 -1.85 13.13 1.89
C ILE A 20 -3.17 12.45 2.30
N SER A 21 -3.11 11.17 2.66
CA SER A 21 -4.27 10.39 3.03
C SER A 21 -4.96 10.90 4.29
N LYS A 22 -4.26 11.62 5.16
CA LYS A 22 -4.85 12.21 6.36
C LYS A 22 -5.94 13.22 6.05
N GLU A 23 -5.90 13.83 4.86
CA GLU A 23 -6.94 14.74 4.42
C GLU A 23 -8.27 14.02 4.16
N TYR A 24 -8.21 12.69 4.03
CA TYR A 24 -9.37 11.83 3.78
C TYR A 24 -9.66 10.90 4.95
N ASP A 25 -9.32 11.34 6.16
CA ASP A 25 -9.34 10.55 7.38
C ASP A 25 -10.72 9.95 7.72
N GLU A 26 -11.79 10.59 7.29
CA GLU A 26 -13.14 10.04 7.48
C GLU A 26 -13.41 8.81 6.60
N LYS A 27 -12.71 8.68 5.48
CA LYS A 27 -12.94 7.63 4.48
C LYS A 27 -11.84 6.59 4.42
N LEU A 28 -10.60 6.98 4.73
CA LEU A 28 -9.43 6.13 4.60
C LEU A 28 -8.69 5.97 5.94
N HIS A 29 -8.24 4.76 6.18
CA HIS A 29 -7.32 4.47 7.27
C HIS A 29 -6.03 3.93 6.64
N PRO A 30 -4.99 4.77 6.45
CA PRO A 30 -3.74 4.31 5.83
C PRO A 30 -2.93 3.48 6.80
N ILE A 31 -2.40 2.36 6.31
CA ILE A 31 -1.53 1.47 7.07
C ILE A 31 -0.21 1.40 6.32
N PRO A 32 0.90 1.92 6.87
CA PRO A 32 2.17 1.94 6.17
C PRO A 32 2.87 0.58 6.18
N PHE A 33 3.42 0.21 5.03
CA PHE A 33 4.28 -0.97 4.87
C PHE A 33 5.53 -0.52 4.11
N ILE A 34 6.63 -0.39 4.82
CA ILE A 34 7.88 0.13 4.28
C ILE A 34 8.80 -1.01 3.87
N TYR A 35 9.37 -0.93 2.68
CA TYR A 35 10.36 -1.90 2.22
C TYR A 35 11.69 -1.21 1.90
N LYS A 36 12.77 -1.99 1.88
CA LYS A 36 14.07 -1.55 1.40
C LYS A 36 14.21 -1.83 -0.09
N ASP A 37 13.74 -2.99 -0.53
CA ASP A 37 13.76 -3.41 -1.93
C ASP A 37 12.34 -3.75 -2.39
N ALA A 38 12.01 -3.32 -3.60
CA ALA A 38 10.67 -3.52 -4.17
C ALA A 38 10.26 -5.00 -4.25
N GLU A 39 11.24 -5.90 -4.32
CA GLU A 39 10.99 -7.35 -4.34
C GLU A 39 10.30 -7.85 -3.09
N GLU A 40 10.44 -7.15 -1.97
CA GLU A 40 9.77 -7.49 -0.71
C GLU A 40 8.26 -7.33 -0.77
N THR A 41 7.77 -6.62 -1.78
CA THR A 41 6.33 -6.30 -1.90
C THR A 41 5.45 -7.53 -1.93
N ALA A 42 5.84 -8.56 -2.68
CA ALA A 42 5.04 -9.78 -2.78
C ALA A 42 4.82 -10.42 -1.41
N GLU A 43 5.87 -10.51 -0.60
CA GLU A 43 5.80 -11.07 0.74
C GLU A 43 4.96 -10.21 1.68
N ILE A 44 5.14 -8.89 1.61
CA ILE A 44 4.36 -7.94 2.42
C ILE A 44 2.87 -8.11 2.13
N VAL A 45 2.50 -8.18 0.86
CA VAL A 45 1.11 -8.33 0.45
C VAL A 45 0.55 -9.66 0.92
N GLN A 46 1.26 -10.76 0.72
CA GLN A 46 0.80 -12.08 1.13
C GLN A 46 0.56 -12.18 2.63
N LYS A 47 1.46 -11.61 3.44
CA LYS A 47 1.38 -11.69 4.90
C LYS A 47 0.31 -10.77 5.47
N ASN A 48 -0.04 -9.70 4.79
CA ASN A 48 -0.90 -8.65 5.35
C ASN A 48 -2.21 -8.46 4.60
N GLU A 49 -2.54 -9.36 3.70
CA GLU A 49 -3.71 -9.28 2.84
C GLU A 49 -5.01 -9.08 3.64
N GLN A 50 -5.11 -9.71 4.79
CA GLN A 50 -6.33 -9.65 5.62
C GLN A 50 -6.44 -8.36 6.43
N LEU A 51 -5.36 -7.59 6.53
CA LEU A 51 -5.34 -6.36 7.31
C LEU A 51 -5.85 -5.15 6.53
N VAL A 52 -5.99 -5.29 5.23
CA VAL A 52 -6.33 -4.16 4.35
C VAL A 52 -7.53 -4.49 3.46
N ASP A 53 -8.18 -3.45 2.99
CA ASP A 53 -9.26 -3.56 2.02
C ASP A 53 -8.74 -3.31 0.60
N VAL A 54 -7.75 -2.42 0.47
CA VAL A 54 -7.11 -2.09 -0.80
C VAL A 54 -5.62 -1.88 -0.59
N TRP A 55 -4.84 -1.97 -1.66
CA TRP A 55 -3.41 -1.70 -1.64
C TRP A 55 -3.10 -0.50 -2.52
N ILE A 56 -2.22 0.39 -2.03
CA ILE A 56 -1.71 1.53 -2.80
C ILE A 56 -0.19 1.45 -2.81
N PHE A 57 0.39 1.42 -3.99
CA PHE A 57 1.84 1.27 -4.16
C PHE A 57 2.47 2.59 -4.59
N SER A 58 3.70 2.82 -4.15
CA SER A 58 4.44 4.03 -4.45
C SER A 58 5.08 4.01 -5.84
N GLY A 59 4.41 3.44 -6.82
CA GLY A 59 4.90 3.39 -8.18
C GLY A 59 4.59 2.05 -8.83
N LEU A 60 5.00 1.92 -10.09
CA LEU A 60 4.67 0.75 -10.89
C LEU A 60 5.44 -0.51 -10.48
N THR A 61 6.69 -0.37 -10.07
CA THR A 61 7.53 -1.53 -9.74
C THR A 61 6.95 -2.38 -8.61
N PRO A 62 6.64 -1.81 -7.42
CA PRO A 62 5.98 -2.61 -6.38
C PRO A 62 4.60 -3.11 -6.79
N TYR A 63 3.86 -2.34 -7.56
CA TYR A 63 2.57 -2.76 -8.09
C TYR A 63 2.70 -4.05 -8.91
N THR A 64 3.72 -4.11 -9.76
CA THR A 64 3.98 -5.27 -10.61
C THR A 64 4.28 -6.52 -9.78
N TYR A 65 5.09 -6.40 -8.72
CA TYR A 65 5.38 -7.52 -7.83
C TYR A 65 4.15 -8.00 -7.07
N ALA A 66 3.25 -7.09 -6.69
CA ALA A 66 2.07 -7.42 -5.91
C ALA A 66 0.95 -8.03 -6.74
N LYS A 67 0.92 -7.74 -8.01
CA LYS A 67 -0.20 -8.07 -8.90
C LYS A 67 -0.60 -9.53 -8.88
N LYS A 68 0.36 -10.44 -8.74
CA LYS A 68 0.12 -11.88 -8.70
C LYS A 68 -0.17 -12.40 -7.30
N SER A 69 0.08 -11.59 -6.27
CA SER A 69 0.02 -12.01 -4.87
C SER A 69 -1.22 -11.54 -4.14
N SER A 70 -2.02 -10.68 -4.73
CA SER A 70 -3.18 -10.08 -4.06
C SER A 70 -4.48 -10.37 -4.77
N SER A 71 -5.52 -10.63 -3.97
CA SER A 71 -6.90 -10.71 -4.44
C SER A 71 -7.66 -9.40 -4.22
N LYS A 72 -7.00 -8.42 -3.59
CA LYS A 72 -7.61 -7.12 -3.29
C LYS A 72 -7.43 -6.15 -4.45
N GLN A 73 -8.16 -5.04 -4.39
CA GLN A 73 -8.02 -3.96 -5.37
C GLN A 73 -6.64 -3.32 -5.21
N LEU A 74 -5.94 -3.12 -6.32
CA LEU A 74 -4.60 -2.56 -6.35
C LEU A 74 -4.61 -1.19 -7.05
N PHE A 75 -3.90 -0.23 -6.46
CA PHE A 75 -3.68 1.09 -7.03
C PHE A 75 -2.20 1.42 -6.95
N PHE A 76 -1.72 2.31 -7.79
CA PHE A 76 -0.36 2.84 -7.65
C PHE A 76 -0.36 4.36 -7.81
N TYR A 77 0.57 4.99 -7.09
CA TYR A 77 0.75 6.44 -7.09
C TYR A 77 2.05 6.77 -7.83
N LEU A 78 1.99 7.64 -8.79
CA LEU A 78 3.17 8.07 -9.56
C LEU A 78 3.63 9.45 -9.14
#